data_193912929354b4641c05cbe0552bf35b
#
_entry.id   193912929354b4641c05cbe0552bf35b
#
_cell.length_a   1.000
_cell.length_b   1.000
_cell.length_c   1.000
_cell.angle_alpha   90.00
_cell.angle_beta   90.00
_cell.angle_gamma   90.00
#
_symmetry.space_group_name_H-M   'P 1'
#
loop_
_entity.id
_entity.type
_entity.pdbx_description
1 polymer ?
#
loop_
_entity_poly.entity_id
_entity_poly.type
_entity_poly.pdbx_seq_one_letter_code
_entity_poly.pdbx_strand_id
1 'polypeptide(L)'
;VELFNHDMNELLAGKRVNLPVFNFKTGKREYKDRYMQLGKEDVLVIEGIHCLNDDLSYSLPRDKKFKIYISALTQLNIDDHNRVPTTDGRLIRRMVRDARTRGASAQDTIRMWDSVRRGEERNIFPYQEEADAMFNSAFLYELSVLKQYAEPILYSVPRDSAEYNEAKRLLKFLDYFLGVSSEQVPHNSIVREFIGGSCFKV
;
A
#
# COMPACT_ATOMS: atom_id res chain seq x y z
N VAL A 1 -19.17 9.50 -3.75
CA VAL A 1 -19.75 8.43 -2.92
C VAL A 1 -21.05 7.93 -3.54
N GLU A 2 -22.01 8.81 -3.91
CA GLU A 2 -23.32 8.41 -4.46
C GLU A 2 -23.21 7.49 -5.68
N LEU A 3 -22.39 7.86 -6.69
CA LEU A 3 -22.20 7.02 -7.89
C LEU A 3 -21.62 5.66 -7.53
N PHE A 4 -20.66 5.60 -6.60
CA PHE A 4 -20.10 4.33 -6.14
C PHE A 4 -21.20 3.41 -5.57
N ASN A 5 -22.03 3.94 -4.68
CA ASN A 5 -23.12 3.18 -4.09
C ASN A 5 -24.16 2.75 -5.13
N HIS A 6 -24.49 3.62 -6.09
CA HIS A 6 -25.38 3.30 -7.20
C HIS A 6 -24.83 2.13 -8.03
N ASP A 7 -23.58 2.25 -8.50
CA ASP A 7 -22.95 1.24 -9.37
C ASP A 7 -22.81 -0.11 -8.66
N MET A 8 -22.44 -0.09 -7.37
CA MET A 8 -22.31 -1.31 -6.56
C MET A 8 -23.67 -2.02 -6.36
N ASN A 9 -24.74 -1.28 -6.07
CA ASN A 9 -26.07 -1.87 -5.94
C ASN A 9 -26.57 -2.47 -7.26
N GLU A 10 -26.32 -1.82 -8.40
CA GLU A 10 -26.65 -2.35 -9.71
C GLU A 10 -25.86 -3.63 -10.03
N LEU A 11 -24.56 -3.67 -9.67
CA LEU A 11 -23.75 -4.89 -9.80
C LEU A 11 -24.26 -6.03 -8.92
N LEU A 12 -24.58 -5.75 -7.64
CA LEU A 12 -25.17 -6.76 -6.74
C LEU A 12 -26.53 -7.27 -7.23
N ALA A 13 -27.27 -6.44 -7.95
CA ALA A 13 -28.52 -6.86 -8.63
C ALA A 13 -28.28 -7.66 -9.92
N GLY A 14 -27.01 -7.96 -10.29
CA GLY A 14 -26.64 -8.69 -11.49
C GLY A 14 -26.75 -7.88 -12.78
N LYS A 15 -26.89 -6.56 -12.70
CA LYS A 15 -26.96 -5.69 -13.88
C LYS A 15 -25.59 -5.41 -14.46
N ARG A 16 -25.58 -5.08 -15.76
CA ARG A 16 -24.38 -4.65 -16.47
C ARG A 16 -24.15 -3.16 -16.28
N VAL A 17 -23.04 -2.79 -15.65
CA VAL A 17 -22.70 -1.40 -15.28
C VAL A 17 -21.48 -0.93 -16.07
N ASN A 18 -21.52 0.29 -16.62
CA ASN A 18 -20.37 0.93 -17.22
C ASN A 18 -19.59 1.69 -16.14
N LEU A 19 -18.44 1.14 -15.72
CA LEU A 19 -17.66 1.70 -14.64
C LEU A 19 -16.84 2.91 -15.12
N PRO A 20 -16.84 4.01 -14.35
CA PRO A 20 -16.06 5.18 -14.66
C PRO A 20 -14.56 4.93 -14.44
N VAL A 21 -13.74 5.64 -15.22
CA VAL A 21 -12.30 5.72 -15.05
C VAL A 21 -11.93 7.17 -14.73
N PHE A 22 -11.06 7.36 -13.74
CA PHE A 22 -10.56 8.68 -13.42
C PHE A 22 -9.34 9.01 -14.30
N ASN A 23 -9.40 10.10 -15.02
CA ASN A 23 -8.29 10.61 -15.81
C ASN A 23 -7.46 11.58 -14.97
N PHE A 24 -6.29 11.13 -14.51
CA PHE A 24 -5.40 11.94 -13.67
C PHE A 24 -4.79 13.16 -14.39
N LYS A 25 -4.74 13.14 -15.74
CA LYS A 25 -4.23 14.29 -16.51
C LYS A 25 -5.23 15.42 -16.60
N THR A 26 -6.52 15.08 -16.75
CA THR A 26 -7.60 16.07 -16.89
C THR A 26 -8.32 16.35 -15.57
N GLY A 27 -8.10 15.54 -14.54
CA GLY A 27 -8.82 15.61 -13.27
C GLY A 27 -10.31 15.28 -13.38
N LYS A 28 -10.73 14.61 -14.45
CA LYS A 28 -12.13 14.31 -14.74
C LYS A 28 -12.42 12.82 -14.79
N ARG A 29 -13.68 12.51 -14.55
CA ARG A 29 -14.25 11.18 -14.76
C ARG A 29 -14.55 10.97 -16.24
N GLU A 30 -14.20 9.80 -16.76
CA GLU A 30 -14.44 9.38 -18.13
C GLU A 30 -15.11 8.00 -18.15
N TYR A 31 -15.91 7.74 -19.15
CA TYR A 31 -16.45 6.40 -19.41
C TYR A 31 -15.79 5.86 -20.69
N LYS A 32 -15.13 4.69 -20.54
CA LYS A 32 -14.34 4.07 -21.63
C LYS A 32 -14.94 2.71 -22.01
N ASP A 33 -16.27 2.59 -22.00
CA ASP A 33 -17.01 1.34 -22.30
C ASP A 33 -16.50 0.14 -21.47
N ARG A 34 -16.09 0.42 -20.23
CA ARG A 34 -15.62 -0.59 -19.30
C ARG A 34 -16.82 -1.14 -18.52
N TYR A 35 -17.48 -2.12 -19.14
CA TYR A 35 -18.63 -2.77 -18.53
C TYR A 35 -18.21 -3.89 -17.60
N MET A 36 -18.92 -4.00 -16.47
CA MET A 36 -18.83 -5.11 -15.51
C MET A 36 -20.22 -5.63 -15.21
N GLN A 37 -20.32 -6.92 -14.97
CA GLN A 37 -21.54 -7.59 -14.51
C GLN A 37 -21.12 -8.73 -13.57
N LEU A 38 -21.79 -8.87 -12.44
CA LEU A 38 -21.53 -9.95 -11.49
C LEU A 38 -22.51 -11.10 -11.69
N GLY A 39 -22.00 -12.31 -11.75
CA GLY A 39 -22.77 -13.54 -11.63
C GLY A 39 -23.10 -13.86 -10.16
N LYS A 40 -23.84 -14.94 -9.94
CA LYS A 40 -24.28 -15.33 -8.57
C LYS A 40 -23.14 -15.75 -7.66
N GLU A 41 -22.07 -16.31 -8.22
CA GLU A 41 -20.90 -16.84 -7.48
C GLU A 41 -19.69 -15.88 -7.54
N ASP A 42 -19.86 -14.72 -8.17
CA ASP A 42 -18.74 -13.79 -8.31
C ASP A 42 -18.54 -12.97 -7.03
N VAL A 43 -17.28 -12.70 -6.73
CA VAL A 43 -16.86 -11.83 -5.65
C VAL A 43 -16.16 -10.61 -6.25
N LEU A 44 -16.63 -9.42 -5.91
CA LEU A 44 -15.98 -8.16 -6.29
C LEU A 44 -14.99 -7.74 -5.21
N VAL A 45 -13.70 -7.71 -5.58
CA VAL A 45 -12.66 -7.18 -4.70
C VAL A 45 -12.45 -5.69 -4.99
N ILE A 46 -12.58 -4.87 -3.96
CA ILE A 46 -12.41 -3.42 -4.02
C ILE A 46 -11.28 -3.05 -3.08
N GLU A 47 -10.28 -2.31 -3.59
CA GLU A 47 -9.18 -1.82 -2.79
C GLU A 47 -9.14 -0.29 -2.75
N GLY A 48 -8.67 0.25 -1.63
CA GLY A 48 -8.44 1.69 -1.46
C GLY A 48 -8.42 2.11 0.00
N ILE A 49 -7.84 3.26 0.26
CA ILE A 49 -7.68 3.81 1.62
C ILE A 49 -9.01 4.12 2.33
N HIS A 50 -10.12 4.18 1.59
CA HIS A 50 -11.45 4.46 2.12
C HIS A 50 -12.33 3.21 2.25
N CYS A 51 -11.84 2.02 1.84
CA CYS A 51 -12.69 0.83 1.73
C CYS A 51 -13.16 0.26 3.09
N LEU A 52 -12.45 0.56 4.18
CA LEU A 52 -12.88 0.17 5.53
C LEU A 52 -13.99 1.07 6.08
N ASN A 53 -14.06 2.32 5.64
CA ASN A 53 -15.06 3.29 6.09
C ASN A 53 -16.43 2.96 5.48
N ASP A 54 -17.42 2.70 6.34
CA ASP A 54 -18.80 2.40 5.92
C ASP A 54 -19.49 3.59 5.23
N ASP A 55 -19.03 4.82 5.43
CA ASP A 55 -19.55 5.99 4.70
C ASP A 55 -19.32 5.87 3.18
N LEU A 56 -18.28 5.15 2.75
CA LEU A 56 -18.07 4.90 1.33
C LEU A 56 -19.16 4.00 0.75
N SER A 57 -19.56 2.98 1.48
CA SER A 57 -20.48 1.93 1.05
C SER A 57 -21.75 1.87 1.90
N TYR A 58 -22.28 3.04 2.27
CA TYR A 58 -23.38 3.20 3.23
C TYR A 58 -24.67 2.50 2.80
N SER A 59 -24.93 2.39 1.50
CA SER A 59 -26.14 1.78 0.97
C SER A 59 -26.04 0.27 0.72
N LEU A 60 -24.84 -0.30 0.87
CA LEU A 60 -24.63 -1.73 0.68
C LEU A 60 -24.92 -2.51 1.97
N PRO A 61 -25.71 -3.61 1.89
CA PRO A 61 -26.00 -4.44 3.07
C PRO A 61 -24.72 -4.99 3.72
N ARG A 62 -24.68 -5.01 5.05
CA ARG A 62 -23.50 -5.47 5.79
C ARG A 62 -23.15 -6.94 5.54
N ASP A 63 -24.16 -7.78 5.35
CA ASP A 63 -24.04 -9.21 5.02
C ASP A 63 -23.49 -9.49 3.62
N LYS A 64 -23.38 -8.47 2.77
CA LYS A 64 -22.77 -8.53 1.44
C LYS A 64 -21.35 -7.96 1.41
N LYS A 65 -20.82 -7.56 2.55
CA LYS A 65 -19.48 -6.97 2.69
C LYS A 65 -18.60 -7.82 3.58
N PHE A 66 -17.35 -8.06 3.14
CA PHE A 66 -16.30 -8.63 3.97
C PHE A 66 -15.10 -7.70 3.92
N LYS A 67 -14.76 -7.10 5.05
CA LYS A 67 -13.72 -6.09 5.17
C LYS A 67 -12.40 -6.72 5.61
N ILE A 68 -11.33 -6.46 4.88
CA ILE A 68 -9.99 -6.94 5.22
C ILE A 68 -9.09 -5.73 5.45
N TYR A 69 -8.54 -5.60 6.66
CA TYR A 69 -7.47 -4.65 6.95
C TYR A 69 -6.12 -5.29 6.62
N ILE A 70 -5.40 -4.70 5.67
CA ILE A 70 -4.06 -5.17 5.28
C ILE A 70 -3.02 -4.14 5.70
N SER A 71 -2.06 -4.55 6.50
CA SER A 71 -0.94 -3.69 6.92
C SER A 71 0.34 -4.49 7.11
N ALA A 72 1.48 -3.83 6.90
CA ALA A 72 2.79 -4.40 7.21
C ALA A 72 3.13 -4.17 8.68
N LEU A 73 2.58 -4.99 9.57
CA LEU A 73 2.80 -4.89 11.01
C LEU A 73 4.09 -5.64 11.37
N THR A 74 5.20 -4.92 11.41
CA THR A 74 6.49 -5.51 11.77
C THR A 74 6.48 -5.97 13.23
N GLN A 75 6.78 -7.25 13.46
CA GLN A 75 6.78 -7.90 14.79
C GLN A 75 8.19 -8.21 15.29
N LEU A 76 9.20 -7.58 14.70
CA LEU A 76 10.60 -7.75 15.08
C LEU A 76 11.02 -6.70 16.10
N ASN A 77 11.91 -7.11 16.99
CA ASN A 77 12.66 -6.22 17.87
C ASN A 77 14.10 -6.09 17.38
N ILE A 78 14.70 -4.92 17.56
CA ILE A 78 16.13 -4.70 17.35
C ILE A 78 16.92 -5.22 18.56
N ASP A 79 16.36 -5.00 19.74
CA ASP A 79 16.87 -5.47 21.03
C ASP A 79 15.71 -5.72 22.02
N ASP A 80 16.00 -6.01 23.28
CA ASP A 80 15.01 -6.34 24.31
C ASP A 80 13.98 -5.22 24.58
N HIS A 81 14.29 -3.99 24.19
CA HIS A 81 13.46 -2.82 24.51
C HIS A 81 12.97 -2.06 23.27
N ASN A 82 13.60 -2.27 22.12
CA ASN A 82 13.35 -1.49 20.91
C ASN A 82 12.70 -2.36 19.81
N ARG A 83 11.42 -2.16 19.59
CA ARG A 83 10.70 -2.75 18.47
C ARG A 83 11.07 -2.04 17.15
N VAL A 84 11.17 -2.81 16.08
CA VAL A 84 11.25 -2.26 14.71
C VAL A 84 10.01 -1.44 14.41
N PRO A 85 10.13 -0.12 14.13
CA PRO A 85 8.98 0.71 13.83
C PRO A 85 8.28 0.26 12.52
N THR A 86 7.00 -0.05 12.61
CA THR A 86 6.18 -0.39 11.43
C THR A 86 6.22 0.70 10.36
N THR A 87 6.26 1.96 10.80
CA THR A 87 6.35 3.13 9.91
C THR A 87 7.60 3.15 9.07
N ASP A 88 8.74 2.73 9.63
CA ASP A 88 10.01 2.71 8.90
C ASP A 88 10.02 1.62 7.84
N GLY A 89 9.53 0.42 8.16
CA GLY A 89 9.37 -0.66 7.18
C GLY A 89 8.46 -0.25 6.01
N ARG A 90 7.37 0.44 6.30
CA ARG A 90 6.43 0.94 5.29
C ARG A 90 7.02 2.05 4.44
N LEU A 91 7.79 2.98 5.05
CA LEU A 91 8.51 4.02 4.33
C LEU A 91 9.55 3.41 3.37
N ILE A 92 10.32 2.43 3.84
CA ILE A 92 11.31 1.73 3.02
C ILE A 92 10.65 0.97 1.87
N ARG A 93 9.57 0.22 2.12
CA ARG A 93 8.78 -0.44 1.06
C ARG A 93 8.35 0.57 -0.01
N ARG A 94 7.74 1.68 0.41
CA ARG A 94 7.28 2.72 -0.51
C ARG A 94 8.43 3.32 -1.30
N MET A 95 9.53 3.65 -0.65
CA MET A 95 10.71 4.26 -1.27
C MET A 95 11.29 3.36 -2.37
N VAL A 96 11.48 2.07 -2.09
CA VAL A 96 11.99 1.10 -3.07
C VAL A 96 11.02 0.95 -4.25
N ARG A 97 9.71 0.80 -3.98
CA ARG A 97 8.70 0.70 -5.04
C ARG A 97 8.65 1.96 -5.90
N ASP A 98 8.52 3.13 -5.28
CA ASP A 98 8.31 4.40 -5.98
C ASP A 98 9.55 4.79 -6.81
N ALA A 99 10.76 4.47 -6.35
CA ALA A 99 11.99 4.62 -7.14
C ALA A 99 11.96 3.74 -8.40
N ARG A 100 11.51 2.48 -8.26
CA ARG A 100 11.47 1.52 -9.37
C ARG A 100 10.34 1.80 -10.38
N THR A 101 9.15 2.14 -9.90
CA THR A 101 7.93 2.13 -10.74
C THR A 101 7.42 3.51 -11.08
N ARG A 102 7.78 4.54 -10.30
CA ARG A 102 7.24 5.91 -10.42
C ARG A 102 8.29 6.96 -10.69
N GLY A 103 9.57 6.57 -10.69
CA GLY A 103 10.68 7.49 -10.88
C GLY A 103 10.83 8.53 -9.76
N ALA A 104 10.23 8.29 -8.59
CA ALA A 104 10.35 9.19 -7.45
C ALA A 104 11.68 8.95 -6.71
N SER A 105 12.36 10.04 -6.34
CA SER A 105 13.57 9.94 -5.51
C SER A 105 13.25 9.57 -4.06
N ALA A 106 14.27 9.10 -3.32
CA ALA A 106 14.15 8.90 -1.87
C ALA A 106 13.79 10.22 -1.17
N GLN A 107 14.37 11.33 -1.62
CA GLN A 107 14.07 12.67 -1.10
C GLN A 107 12.59 13.02 -1.25
N ASP A 108 12.00 12.79 -2.43
CA ASP A 108 10.58 13.07 -2.67
C ASP A 108 9.68 12.19 -1.80
N THR A 109 10.03 10.93 -1.64
CA THR A 109 9.28 9.99 -0.81
C THR A 109 9.30 10.39 0.66
N ILE A 110 10.47 10.79 1.20
CA ILE A 110 10.61 11.29 2.57
C ILE A 110 9.78 12.56 2.75
N ARG A 111 9.90 13.51 1.83
CA ARG A 111 9.15 14.80 1.88
C ARG A 111 7.64 14.59 1.94
N MET A 112 7.13 13.61 1.21
CA MET A 112 5.70 13.31 1.16
C MET A 112 5.22 12.47 2.35
N TRP A 113 6.12 11.88 3.14
CA TRP A 113 5.76 10.86 4.13
C TRP A 113 4.80 11.35 5.20
N ASP A 114 5.00 12.56 5.72
CA ASP A 114 4.09 13.16 6.71
C ASP A 114 2.65 13.31 6.18
N SER A 115 2.50 13.64 4.89
CA SER A 115 1.19 13.72 4.26
C SER A 115 0.53 12.34 4.13
N VAL A 116 1.31 11.31 3.83
CA VAL A 116 0.83 9.92 3.79
C VAL A 116 0.37 9.49 5.16
N ARG A 117 1.16 9.75 6.20
CA ARG A 117 0.83 9.43 7.59
C ARG A 117 -0.48 10.07 8.03
N ARG A 118 -0.64 11.38 7.78
CA ARG A 118 -1.92 12.06 8.06
C ARG A 118 -3.10 11.45 7.32
N GLY A 119 -2.88 10.98 6.10
CA GLY A 119 -3.90 10.26 5.33
C GLY A 119 -4.32 8.94 5.99
N GLU A 120 -3.37 8.18 6.50
CA GLU A 120 -3.62 6.92 7.23
C GLU A 120 -4.37 7.16 8.55
N GLU A 121 -3.91 8.13 9.33
CA GLU A 121 -4.51 8.52 10.61
C GLU A 121 -5.97 8.98 10.45
N ARG A 122 -6.29 9.60 9.33
CA ARG A 122 -7.64 10.10 9.05
C ARG A 122 -8.56 9.05 8.43
N ASN A 123 -8.04 8.21 7.53
CA ASN A 123 -8.88 7.42 6.63
C ASN A 123 -8.75 5.91 6.83
N ILE A 124 -7.78 5.43 7.60
CA ILE A 124 -7.54 3.99 7.79
C ILE A 124 -7.65 3.59 9.26
N PHE A 125 -6.83 4.18 10.13
CA PHE A 125 -6.73 3.73 11.52
C PHE A 125 -8.03 3.82 12.32
N PRO A 126 -8.90 4.83 12.14
CA PRO A 126 -10.17 4.89 12.86
C PRO A 126 -11.11 3.71 12.53
N TYR A 127 -10.94 3.08 11.37
CA TYR A 127 -11.82 2.01 10.86
C TYR A 127 -11.21 0.62 10.92
N GLN A 128 -9.99 0.47 11.46
CA GLN A 128 -9.30 -0.82 11.47
C GLN A 128 -10.01 -1.88 12.32
N GLU A 129 -10.66 -1.46 13.42
CA GLU A 129 -11.40 -2.35 14.30
C GLU A 129 -12.73 -2.84 13.70
N GLU A 130 -13.20 -2.19 12.62
CA GLU A 130 -14.40 -2.60 11.90
C GLU A 130 -14.12 -3.69 10.84
N ALA A 131 -12.87 -4.09 10.68
CA ALA A 131 -12.50 -5.13 9.74
C ALA A 131 -12.94 -6.52 10.23
N ASP A 132 -13.47 -7.35 9.33
CA ASP A 132 -13.82 -8.75 9.62
C ASP A 132 -12.56 -9.61 9.75
N ALA A 133 -11.48 -9.24 9.09
CA ALA A 133 -10.19 -9.91 9.18
C ALA A 133 -9.03 -8.92 9.08
N MET A 134 -7.93 -9.25 9.76
CA MET A 134 -6.67 -8.52 9.66
C MET A 134 -5.61 -9.40 8.99
N PHE A 135 -4.96 -8.87 7.95
CA PHE A 135 -3.87 -9.53 7.28
C PHE A 135 -2.57 -8.75 7.48
N ASN A 136 -1.62 -9.39 8.18
CA ASN A 136 -0.27 -8.83 8.31
C ASN A 136 0.57 -9.19 7.08
N SER A 137 0.92 -8.19 6.29
CA SER A 137 1.72 -8.34 5.07
C SER A 137 3.23 -8.24 5.29
N ALA A 138 3.70 -8.07 6.53
CA ALA A 138 5.13 -8.03 6.84
C ALA A 138 5.75 -9.42 6.83
N PHE A 139 6.94 -9.55 6.23
CA PHE A 139 7.77 -10.75 6.31
C PHE A 139 8.99 -10.48 7.19
N LEU A 140 9.42 -11.49 7.95
CA LEU A 140 10.57 -11.37 8.84
C LEU A 140 11.87 -11.00 8.11
N TYR A 141 12.05 -11.48 6.88
CA TYR A 141 13.25 -11.27 6.08
C TYR A 141 13.21 -10.03 5.19
N GLU A 142 12.07 -9.33 5.11
CA GLU A 142 11.87 -8.30 4.08
C GLU A 142 12.85 -7.13 4.21
N LEU A 143 13.13 -6.66 5.44
CA LEU A 143 14.07 -5.56 5.63
C LEU A 143 15.49 -5.93 5.23
N SER A 144 15.90 -7.17 5.45
CA SER A 144 17.19 -7.70 4.99
C SER A 144 17.30 -7.72 3.47
N VAL A 145 16.19 -8.04 2.77
CA VAL A 145 16.15 -8.01 1.31
C VAL A 145 16.05 -6.56 0.80
N LEU A 146 15.17 -5.74 1.38
CA LEU A 146 14.95 -4.36 0.96
C LEU A 146 16.17 -3.46 1.18
N LYS A 147 17.03 -3.78 2.14
CA LYS A 147 18.27 -3.05 2.43
C LYS A 147 19.09 -2.77 1.18
N GLN A 148 19.32 -3.80 0.35
CA GLN A 148 20.14 -3.68 -0.86
C GLN A 148 19.58 -2.68 -1.89
N TYR A 149 18.25 -2.51 -1.90
CA TYR A 149 17.57 -1.59 -2.80
C TYR A 149 17.42 -0.20 -2.18
N ALA A 150 17.24 -0.13 -0.86
CA ALA A 150 17.01 1.12 -0.15
C ALA A 150 18.29 1.93 0.07
N GLU A 151 19.40 1.29 0.43
CA GLU A 151 20.66 1.97 0.72
C GLU A 151 21.16 2.86 -0.44
N PRO A 152 21.24 2.38 -1.70
CA PRO A 152 21.74 3.22 -2.80
C PRO A 152 20.88 4.47 -3.03
N ILE A 153 19.55 4.36 -2.90
CA ILE A 153 18.66 5.50 -3.09
C ILE A 153 18.68 6.45 -1.89
N LEU A 154 18.89 5.96 -0.67
CA LEU A 154 19.06 6.79 0.51
C LEU A 154 20.40 7.56 0.48
N TYR A 155 21.48 6.92 0.02
CA TYR A 155 22.78 7.60 -0.15
C TYR A 155 22.75 8.69 -1.24
N SER A 156 21.81 8.64 -2.17
CA SER A 156 21.65 9.67 -3.20
C SER A 156 20.98 10.96 -2.69
N VAL A 157 20.45 10.98 -1.46
CA VAL A 157 19.83 12.18 -0.87
C VAL A 157 20.88 13.26 -0.61
N PRO A 158 20.74 14.48 -1.16
CA PRO A 158 21.71 15.55 -1.00
C PRO A 158 21.90 15.95 0.47
N ARG A 159 23.16 16.21 0.86
CA ARG A 159 23.52 16.53 2.25
C ARG A 159 22.96 17.85 2.76
N ASP A 160 22.67 18.77 1.84
CA ASP A 160 22.11 20.10 2.08
C ASP A 160 20.58 20.13 2.06
N SER A 161 19.94 18.98 1.79
CA SER A 161 18.48 18.87 1.78
C SER A 161 17.90 18.72 3.18
N ALA A 162 16.67 19.17 3.37
CA ALA A 162 15.92 19.01 4.62
C ALA A 162 15.70 17.52 4.99
N GLU A 163 15.61 16.64 3.98
CA GLU A 163 15.34 15.22 4.10
C GLU A 163 16.60 14.40 4.49
N TYR A 164 17.80 15.01 4.44
CA TYR A 164 19.06 14.30 4.68
C TYR A 164 19.15 13.63 6.06
N ASN A 165 18.69 14.31 7.11
CA ASN A 165 18.73 13.75 8.46
C ASN A 165 17.87 12.49 8.59
N GLU A 166 16.71 12.46 7.94
CA GLU A 166 15.84 11.29 7.91
C GLU A 166 16.45 10.17 7.07
N ALA A 167 17.03 10.48 5.91
CA ALA A 167 17.74 9.50 5.10
C ALA A 167 18.89 8.85 5.89
N LYS A 168 19.67 9.65 6.62
CA LYS A 168 20.74 9.16 7.48
C LYS A 168 20.21 8.29 8.64
N ARG A 169 19.09 8.66 9.24
CA ARG A 169 18.43 7.87 10.29
C ARG A 169 18.02 6.50 9.75
N LEU A 170 17.40 6.46 8.55
CA LEU A 170 16.99 5.22 7.91
C LEU A 170 18.19 4.33 7.52
N LEU A 171 19.29 4.91 7.05
CA LEU A 171 20.53 4.15 6.81
C LEU A 171 21.04 3.50 8.10
N LYS A 172 21.11 4.25 9.21
CA LYS A 172 21.49 3.69 10.52
C LYS A 172 20.53 2.61 11.01
N PHE A 173 19.23 2.76 10.74
CA PHE A 173 18.24 1.74 11.04
C PHE A 173 18.51 0.46 10.23
N LEU A 174 18.84 0.58 8.95
CA LEU A 174 19.16 -0.56 8.09
C LEU A 174 20.46 -1.27 8.51
N ASP A 175 21.38 -0.62 9.23
CA ASP A 175 22.61 -1.24 9.74
C ASP A 175 22.33 -2.38 10.74
N TYR A 176 21.15 -2.41 11.37
CA TYR A 176 20.75 -3.53 12.26
C TYR A 176 20.40 -4.82 11.49
N PHE A 177 20.28 -4.77 10.18
CA PHE A 177 19.91 -5.91 9.35
C PHE A 177 21.07 -6.36 8.46
N LEU A 178 21.29 -7.67 8.39
CA LEU A 178 22.21 -8.24 7.40
C LEU A 178 21.51 -8.24 6.02
N GLY A 179 22.23 -7.80 4.99
CA GLY A 179 21.74 -7.85 3.61
C GLY A 179 21.61 -9.29 3.12
N VAL A 180 20.45 -9.64 2.55
CA VAL A 180 20.19 -10.96 1.98
C VAL A 180 19.83 -10.82 0.51
N SER A 181 20.40 -11.69 -0.35
CA SER A 181 20.10 -11.69 -1.78
C SER A 181 18.61 -11.91 -2.06
N SER A 182 18.08 -11.19 -3.04
CA SER A 182 16.70 -11.35 -3.48
C SER A 182 16.46 -12.56 -4.39
N GLU A 183 17.51 -13.31 -4.78
CA GLU A 183 17.40 -14.42 -5.72
C GLU A 183 16.46 -15.52 -5.27
N GLN A 184 16.49 -15.82 -3.95
CA GLN A 184 15.67 -16.88 -3.37
C GLN A 184 14.27 -16.41 -2.93
N VAL A 185 13.94 -15.13 -3.09
CA VAL A 185 12.58 -14.63 -2.79
C VAL A 185 11.62 -15.19 -3.83
N PRO A 186 10.57 -15.93 -3.42
CA PRO A 186 9.60 -16.51 -4.35
C PRO A 186 8.95 -15.46 -5.25
N HIS A 187 8.68 -15.80 -6.51
CA HIS A 187 8.07 -14.86 -7.46
C HIS A 187 6.64 -14.43 -7.09
N ASN A 188 5.93 -15.21 -6.29
CA ASN A 188 4.61 -14.88 -5.75
C ASN A 188 4.67 -14.16 -4.39
N SER A 189 5.86 -13.85 -3.87
CA SER A 189 6.00 -13.10 -2.61
C SER A 189 5.56 -11.65 -2.78
N ILE A 190 4.87 -11.10 -1.79
CA ILE A 190 4.52 -9.67 -1.71
C ILE A 190 5.77 -8.77 -1.81
N VAL A 191 6.91 -9.23 -1.30
CA VAL A 191 8.18 -8.47 -1.39
C VAL A 191 8.55 -8.15 -2.84
N ARG A 192 8.17 -9.01 -3.79
CA ARG A 192 8.38 -8.78 -5.22
C ARG A 192 7.63 -7.58 -5.80
N GLU A 193 6.56 -7.12 -5.15
CA GLU A 193 5.92 -5.86 -5.51
C GLU A 193 6.92 -4.68 -5.43
N PHE A 194 7.79 -4.70 -4.44
CA PHE A 194 8.75 -3.61 -4.21
C PHE A 194 10.02 -3.77 -5.03
N ILE A 195 10.61 -4.96 -5.02
CA ILE A 195 11.91 -5.22 -5.65
C ILE A 195 11.83 -5.65 -7.12
N GLY A 196 10.65 -6.02 -7.61
CA GLY A 196 10.45 -6.52 -8.98
C GLY A 196 10.51 -8.04 -9.09
N GLY A 197 10.24 -8.55 -10.30
CA GLY A 197 10.25 -9.98 -10.59
C GLY A 197 9.05 -10.74 -10.04
N SER A 198 7.92 -10.07 -9.80
CA SER A 198 6.65 -10.72 -9.44
C SER A 198 6.10 -11.55 -10.59
N CYS A 199 5.47 -12.70 -10.29
CA CYS A 199 4.68 -13.45 -11.25
C CYS A 199 3.30 -12.81 -11.53
N PHE A 200 2.87 -11.88 -10.67
CA PHE A 200 1.65 -11.11 -10.87
C PHE A 200 1.95 -9.90 -11.76
N LYS A 201 1.09 -9.69 -12.76
CA LYS A 201 1.12 -8.47 -13.59
C LYS A 201 0.35 -7.39 -12.85
N VAL A 202 1.04 -6.31 -12.49
CA VAL A 202 0.49 -5.14 -11.79
C VAL A 202 0.51 -3.95 -12.73
#